data_f95bbb47b4a4259eca7d42ba9c2fb568
#
_entry.id   f95bbb47b4a4259eca7d42ba9c2fb568
#
_cell.length_a   1.000
_cell.length_b   1.000
_cell.length_c   1.000
_cell.angle_alpha   90.00
_cell.angle_beta   90.00
_cell.angle_gamma   90.00
#
_symmetry.space_group_name_H-M   'P 1'
#
loop_
_entity.id
_entity.type
_entity.pdbx_description
1 polymer ?
#
loop_
_entity_poly.entity_id
_entity_poly.type
_entity_poly.pdbx_seq_one_letter_code
_entity_poly.pdbx_strand_id
1 'polypeptide(L)'
;LMKKNHKKLALNIISSQVYEKNKGLNIVVGLNYHDKLRTLNEWYRQIFAESLGKNKKAINYISAFGSIDQHSQFQLFIDGPRDKQFIFFKIKNSIKPIKSIQDLLLNNNLLSTLEKGAIKTLELEKFLVNQIIIDDNFDDYSYLLIYLIFDIYLRAKIEKINFLDQPAVEVLKKNTRA
;
A
#
# COMPACT_ATOMS: atom_id res chain seq x y z
N LEU A 1 9.67 -21.23 7.51
CA LEU A 1 8.68 -20.70 6.54
C LEU A 1 9.29 -19.75 5.51
N MET A 2 10.30 -18.95 5.88
CA MET A 2 10.91 -17.95 4.96
C MET A 2 11.57 -18.55 3.70
N LYS A 3 12.28 -19.66 3.78
CA LYS A 3 13.06 -20.20 2.65
C LYS A 3 12.27 -20.70 1.43
N LYS A 4 11.00 -21.08 1.56
CA LYS A 4 10.20 -21.64 0.45
C LYS A 4 9.40 -20.63 -0.37
N ASN A 5 9.26 -19.36 0.08
CA ASN A 5 8.34 -18.40 -0.53
C ASN A 5 8.99 -17.24 -1.30
N HIS A 6 10.31 -17.05 -1.26
CA HIS A 6 10.94 -15.88 -1.90
C HIS A 6 10.75 -15.81 -3.41
N LYS A 7 10.83 -16.98 -4.11
CA LYS A 7 10.57 -17.00 -5.56
C LYS A 7 9.13 -16.63 -5.90
N LYS A 8 8.17 -17.15 -5.15
CA LYS A 8 6.75 -16.85 -5.34
C LYS A 8 6.47 -15.38 -5.05
N LEU A 9 7.10 -14.83 -4.02
CA LEU A 9 6.99 -13.43 -3.64
C LEU A 9 7.53 -12.50 -4.75
N ALA A 10 8.75 -12.76 -5.23
CA ALA A 10 9.35 -12.01 -6.32
C ALA A 10 8.48 -12.09 -7.60
N LEU A 11 7.98 -13.28 -7.92
CA LEU A 11 7.08 -13.46 -9.06
C LEU A 11 5.78 -12.67 -8.92
N ASN A 12 5.18 -12.63 -7.74
CA ASN A 12 3.96 -11.86 -7.50
C ASN A 12 4.21 -10.35 -7.69
N ILE A 13 5.31 -9.83 -7.15
CA ILE A 13 5.69 -8.43 -7.31
C ILE A 13 5.95 -8.11 -8.79
N ILE A 14 6.74 -8.91 -9.48
CA ILE A 14 7.05 -8.71 -10.89
C ILE A 14 5.78 -8.79 -11.75
N SER A 15 4.93 -9.79 -11.50
CA SER A 15 3.66 -9.94 -12.23
C SER A 15 2.73 -8.76 -12.04
N SER A 16 2.65 -8.23 -10.81
CA SER A 16 1.87 -7.04 -10.51
C SER A 16 2.40 -5.83 -11.28
N GLN A 17 3.72 -5.61 -11.30
CA GLN A 17 4.34 -4.50 -12.01
C GLN A 17 4.17 -4.57 -13.54
N VAL A 18 4.31 -5.76 -14.12
CA VAL A 18 4.06 -5.97 -15.54
C VAL A 18 2.60 -5.71 -15.88
N TYR A 19 1.68 -6.15 -15.02
CA TYR A 19 0.25 -5.89 -15.19
C TYR A 19 -0.06 -4.39 -15.10
N GLU A 20 0.48 -3.69 -14.11
CA GLU A 20 0.35 -2.24 -13.93
C GLU A 20 0.73 -1.49 -15.21
N LYS A 21 1.90 -1.79 -15.73
CA LYS A 21 2.43 -1.16 -16.95
C LYS A 21 1.56 -1.42 -18.17
N ASN A 22 1.12 -2.65 -18.36
CA ASN A 22 0.28 -3.06 -19.52
C ASN A 22 -1.14 -2.48 -19.46
N LYS A 23 -1.63 -2.12 -18.27
CA LYS A 23 -2.96 -1.54 -18.05
C LYS A 23 -2.95 -0.01 -17.93
N GLY A 24 -1.78 0.64 -17.99
CA GLY A 24 -1.67 2.08 -17.84
C GLY A 24 -2.01 2.56 -16.40
N LEU A 25 -1.81 1.70 -15.40
CA LEU A 25 -2.02 2.06 -14.00
C LEU A 25 -0.87 2.97 -13.55
N ASN A 26 -1.21 4.17 -13.11
CA ASN A 26 -0.27 5.22 -12.73
C ASN A 26 -0.25 5.51 -11.23
N ILE A 27 -1.17 4.90 -10.48
CA ILE A 27 -1.36 5.14 -9.06
C ILE A 27 -1.49 3.82 -8.31
N VAL A 28 -0.72 3.68 -7.25
CA VAL A 28 -0.90 2.65 -6.22
C VAL A 28 -1.53 3.32 -5.00
N VAL A 29 -2.69 2.85 -4.57
CA VAL A 29 -3.33 3.31 -3.34
C VAL A 29 -3.12 2.26 -2.27
N GLY A 30 -2.32 2.59 -1.26
CA GLY A 30 -2.14 1.77 -0.07
C GLY A 30 -3.21 2.10 0.96
N LEU A 31 -4.07 1.15 1.28
CA LEU A 31 -5.18 1.30 2.22
C LEU A 31 -4.94 0.47 3.47
N ASN A 32 -5.22 1.04 4.63
CA ASN A 32 -5.28 0.32 5.90
C ASN A 32 -6.41 0.86 6.78
N TYR A 33 -7.04 -0.03 7.53
CA TYR A 33 -8.12 0.30 8.47
C TYR A 33 -7.68 0.18 9.94
N HIS A 34 -6.44 -0.22 10.17
CA HIS A 34 -5.90 -0.46 11.50
C HIS A 34 -4.81 0.57 11.83
N ASP A 35 -4.93 1.29 12.96
CA ASP A 35 -4.01 2.36 13.36
C ASP A 35 -2.54 1.92 13.40
N LYS A 36 -2.25 0.70 13.84
CA LYS A 36 -0.88 0.14 13.88
C LYS A 36 -0.20 0.11 12.51
N LEU A 37 -0.97 0.06 11.41
CA LEU A 37 -0.44 0.03 10.05
C LEU A 37 -0.35 1.42 9.42
N ARG A 38 -0.87 2.46 10.07
CA ARG A 38 -0.89 3.81 9.52
C ARG A 38 0.51 4.35 9.28
N THR A 39 1.35 4.33 10.31
CA THR A 39 2.74 4.80 10.20
C THR A 39 3.55 3.98 9.19
N LEU A 40 3.29 2.66 9.11
CA LEU A 40 3.94 1.80 8.12
C LEU A 40 3.54 2.19 6.68
N ASN A 41 2.26 2.45 6.45
CA ASN A 41 1.76 2.89 5.14
C ASN A 41 2.35 4.25 4.74
N GLU A 42 2.43 5.20 5.67
CA GLU A 42 3.08 6.51 5.47
C GLU A 42 4.59 6.36 5.20
N TRP A 43 5.27 5.51 5.96
CA TRP A 43 6.67 5.20 5.74
C TRP A 43 6.89 4.59 4.34
N TYR A 44 6.05 3.64 3.92
CA TYR A 44 6.15 3.04 2.60
C TYR A 44 5.93 4.07 1.49
N ARG A 45 4.96 4.98 1.65
CA ARG A 45 4.78 6.12 0.74
C ARG A 45 6.06 6.93 0.58
N GLN A 46 6.73 7.24 1.71
CA GLN A 46 7.98 8.01 1.69
C GLN A 46 9.06 7.29 0.90
N ILE A 47 9.39 6.05 1.28
CA ILE A 47 10.49 5.33 0.61
C ILE A 47 10.16 5.01 -0.85
N PHE A 48 8.89 4.82 -1.18
CA PHE A 48 8.44 4.64 -2.56
C PHE A 48 8.71 5.89 -3.40
N ALA A 49 8.31 7.06 -2.91
CA ALA A 49 8.51 8.32 -3.60
C ALA A 49 10.00 8.68 -3.75
N GLU A 50 10.78 8.56 -2.68
CA GLU A 50 12.20 8.87 -2.68
C GLU A 50 13.02 7.94 -3.58
N SER A 51 12.69 6.66 -3.59
CA SER A 51 13.43 5.64 -4.35
C SER A 51 13.02 5.57 -5.82
N LEU A 52 11.74 5.69 -6.13
CA LEU A 52 11.19 5.44 -7.47
C LEU A 52 10.79 6.72 -8.22
N GLY A 53 10.57 7.85 -7.53
CA GLY A 53 10.10 9.11 -8.10
C GLY A 53 11.12 9.81 -9.01
N LYS A 54 11.62 9.12 -10.04
CA LYS A 54 12.71 9.57 -10.89
C LYS A 54 12.39 9.41 -12.38
N ASN A 55 13.11 10.16 -13.21
CA ASN A 55 13.05 10.04 -14.67
C ASN A 55 11.66 10.31 -15.26
N LYS A 56 10.72 10.94 -14.51
CA LYS A 56 9.34 11.20 -14.92
C LYS A 56 8.56 9.93 -15.36
N LYS A 57 8.96 8.77 -14.85
CA LYS A 57 8.40 7.46 -15.23
C LYS A 57 7.74 6.72 -14.09
N ALA A 58 7.96 7.14 -12.86
CA ALA A 58 7.42 6.45 -11.69
C ALA A 58 5.91 6.62 -11.60
N ILE A 59 5.26 5.59 -11.11
CA ILE A 59 3.86 5.65 -10.67
C ILE A 59 3.78 6.35 -9.31
N ASN A 60 2.63 6.94 -9.01
CA ASN A 60 2.41 7.60 -7.72
C ASN A 60 1.96 6.59 -6.66
N TYR A 61 2.33 6.85 -5.41
CA TYR A 61 1.80 6.13 -4.27
C TYR A 61 0.98 7.07 -3.38
N ILE A 62 -0.24 6.67 -3.08
CA ILE A 62 -1.15 7.37 -2.16
C ILE A 62 -1.33 6.48 -0.94
N SER A 63 -0.96 6.97 0.25
CA SER A 63 -1.36 6.31 1.49
C SER A 63 -2.74 6.81 1.89
N ALA A 64 -3.66 5.88 2.14
CA ALA A 64 -5.02 6.16 2.55
C ALA A 64 -5.36 5.42 3.85
N PHE A 65 -6.06 6.11 4.74
CA PHE A 65 -6.56 5.54 5.98
C PHE A 65 -8.06 5.27 5.85
N GLY A 66 -8.43 4.01 5.82
CA GLY A 66 -9.71 3.55 5.33
C GLY A 66 -10.95 4.20 5.95
N SER A 67 -10.99 4.38 7.28
CA SER A 67 -12.14 5.00 7.94
C SER A 67 -12.34 6.48 7.57
N ILE A 68 -11.25 7.21 7.30
CA ILE A 68 -11.30 8.62 6.90
C ILE A 68 -11.50 8.72 5.39
N ASP A 69 -10.67 8.03 4.63
CA ASP A 69 -10.62 8.18 3.18
C ASP A 69 -11.77 7.46 2.47
N GLN A 70 -12.45 6.56 3.16
CA GLN A 70 -13.71 6.01 2.67
C GLN A 70 -14.78 7.10 2.47
N HIS A 71 -14.74 8.18 3.24
CA HIS A 71 -15.66 9.32 3.10
C HIS A 71 -15.11 10.44 2.24
N SER A 72 -13.78 10.58 2.16
CA SER A 72 -13.14 11.71 1.45
C SER A 72 -12.65 11.36 0.05
N GLN A 73 -12.23 10.11 -0.22
CA GLN A 73 -11.54 9.73 -1.44
C GLN A 73 -12.26 8.64 -2.27
N PHE A 74 -13.14 7.84 -1.66
CA PHE A 74 -13.71 6.68 -2.33
C PHE A 74 -14.54 7.02 -3.56
N GLN A 75 -15.23 8.17 -3.56
CA GLN A 75 -15.93 8.65 -4.75
C GLN A 75 -14.96 8.81 -5.94
N LEU A 76 -13.81 9.46 -5.70
CA LEU A 76 -12.77 9.63 -6.72
C LEU A 76 -12.11 8.30 -7.10
N PHE A 77 -11.95 7.39 -6.16
CA PHE A 77 -11.34 6.08 -6.44
C PHE A 77 -12.21 5.24 -7.36
N ILE A 78 -13.53 5.25 -7.17
CA ILE A 78 -14.48 4.41 -7.90
C ILE A 78 -14.87 5.03 -9.24
N ASP A 79 -15.23 6.32 -9.24
CA ASP A 79 -15.86 7.00 -10.37
C ASP A 79 -14.88 7.93 -11.14
N GLY A 80 -13.67 8.09 -10.64
CA GLY A 80 -12.60 8.82 -11.29
C GLY A 80 -11.84 8.00 -12.35
N PRO A 81 -10.67 8.51 -12.81
CA PRO A 81 -9.85 7.82 -13.80
C PRO A 81 -9.49 6.38 -13.40
N ARG A 82 -9.57 5.45 -14.33
CA ARG A 82 -9.28 4.02 -14.14
C ARG A 82 -7.77 3.71 -14.19
N ASP A 83 -6.98 4.51 -13.51
CA ASP A 83 -5.52 4.49 -13.50
C ASP A 83 -4.92 3.98 -12.18
N LYS A 84 -5.76 3.42 -11.30
CA LYS A 84 -5.40 3.05 -9.93
C LYS A 84 -5.46 1.54 -9.71
N GLN A 85 -4.60 1.08 -8.82
CA GLN A 85 -4.70 -0.21 -8.15
C GLN A 85 -4.64 -0.03 -6.63
N PHE A 86 -5.09 -1.03 -5.89
CA PHE A 86 -5.22 -0.96 -4.45
C PHE A 86 -4.42 -2.06 -3.76
N ILE A 87 -3.73 -1.68 -2.68
CA ILE A 87 -3.06 -2.60 -1.77
C ILE A 87 -3.64 -2.40 -0.38
N PHE A 88 -4.29 -3.42 0.16
CA PHE A 88 -4.79 -3.42 1.53
C PHE A 88 -3.77 -4.05 2.46
N PHE A 89 -3.32 -3.26 3.43
CA PHE A 89 -2.52 -3.75 4.55
C PHE A 89 -3.46 -4.14 5.69
N LYS A 90 -3.41 -5.39 6.11
CA LYS A 90 -4.37 -5.97 7.05
C LYS A 90 -3.65 -6.71 8.17
N ILE A 91 -4.22 -6.62 9.37
CA ILE A 91 -3.86 -7.49 10.47
C ILE A 91 -4.90 -8.62 10.54
N LYS A 92 -4.41 -9.85 10.59
CA LYS A 92 -5.25 -11.03 10.71
C LYS A 92 -6.05 -10.96 12.01
N ASN A 93 -7.34 -11.13 11.89
CA ASN A 93 -8.32 -10.85 12.93
C ASN A 93 -7.92 -11.28 14.34
N SER A 94 -7.82 -10.33 15.22
CA SER A 94 -8.17 -10.50 16.63
C SER A 94 -9.64 -10.08 16.82
N ILE A 95 -10.59 -10.79 16.19
CA ILE A 95 -12.02 -10.57 16.48
C ILE A 95 -12.26 -11.06 17.90
N LYS A 96 -12.22 -10.15 18.86
CA LYS A 96 -12.74 -10.43 20.20
C LYS A 96 -14.27 -10.44 20.10
N PRO A 97 -14.96 -11.41 20.72
CA PRO A 97 -16.41 -11.42 20.73
C PRO A 97 -16.94 -10.13 21.36
N ILE A 98 -17.93 -9.51 20.73
CA ILE A 98 -18.60 -8.31 21.21
C ILE A 98 -19.34 -8.67 22.50
N LYS A 99 -18.92 -8.10 23.64
CA LYS A 99 -19.54 -8.33 24.94
C LYS A 99 -20.35 -7.12 25.43
N SER A 100 -20.21 -5.96 24.78
CA SER A 100 -20.90 -4.74 25.19
C SER A 100 -21.08 -3.77 24.00
N ILE A 101 -21.97 -2.77 24.15
CA ILE A 101 -22.11 -1.67 23.19
C ILE A 101 -20.80 -0.86 23.07
N GLN A 102 -20.07 -0.75 24.17
CA GLN A 102 -18.77 -0.12 24.19
C GLN A 102 -17.74 -0.89 23.36
N ASP A 103 -17.80 -2.23 23.39
CA ASP A 103 -17.01 -3.07 22.51
C ASP A 103 -17.42 -2.90 21.04
N LEU A 104 -18.66 -2.62 20.74
CA LEU A 104 -19.15 -2.33 19.38
C LEU A 104 -18.58 -1.01 18.86
N LEU A 105 -18.54 0.02 19.69
CA LEU A 105 -18.06 1.37 19.35
C LEU A 105 -16.54 1.46 19.29
N LEU A 106 -15.85 0.68 20.13
CA LEU A 106 -14.38 0.61 20.18
C LEU A 106 -13.79 -0.44 19.23
N ASN A 107 -14.62 -1.13 18.44
CA ASN A 107 -14.24 -2.44 17.93
C ASN A 107 -13.68 -2.43 16.51
N ASN A 108 -12.58 -3.13 16.40
CA ASN A 108 -12.03 -3.70 15.17
C ASN A 108 -13.07 -4.38 14.25
N ASN A 109 -14.25 -4.74 14.75
CA ASN A 109 -15.34 -5.32 13.95
C ASN A 109 -15.98 -4.31 13.00
N LEU A 110 -16.23 -3.07 13.42
CA LEU A 110 -16.74 -2.03 12.53
C LEU A 110 -15.71 -1.74 11.44
N LEU A 111 -14.46 -1.50 11.82
CA LEU A 111 -13.36 -1.26 10.86
C LEU A 111 -13.17 -2.45 9.92
N SER A 112 -13.22 -3.67 10.44
CA SER A 112 -13.14 -4.88 9.61
C SER A 112 -14.32 -5.01 8.64
N THR A 113 -15.51 -4.60 9.05
CA THR A 113 -16.70 -4.61 8.18
C THR A 113 -16.58 -3.54 7.08
N LEU A 114 -16.15 -2.34 7.43
CA LEU A 114 -15.88 -1.26 6.48
C LEU A 114 -14.79 -1.67 5.47
N GLU A 115 -13.70 -2.27 5.95
CA GLU A 115 -12.63 -2.80 5.11
C GLU A 115 -13.13 -3.85 4.11
N LYS A 116 -13.91 -4.83 4.58
CA LYS A 116 -14.51 -5.86 3.71
C LYS A 116 -15.44 -5.25 2.67
N GLY A 117 -16.25 -4.27 3.07
CA GLY A 117 -17.13 -3.54 2.17
C GLY A 117 -16.34 -2.80 1.08
N ALA A 118 -15.28 -2.10 1.45
CA ALA A 118 -14.40 -1.40 0.53
C ALA A 118 -13.74 -2.35 -0.48
N ILE A 119 -13.15 -3.44 -0.01
CA ILE A 119 -12.53 -4.47 -0.86
C ILE A 119 -13.56 -5.02 -1.85
N LYS A 120 -14.72 -5.47 -1.35
CA LYS A 120 -15.79 -6.03 -2.18
C LYS A 120 -16.25 -5.04 -3.26
N THR A 121 -16.43 -3.77 -2.91
CA THR A 121 -16.84 -2.74 -3.86
C THR A 121 -15.80 -2.55 -4.95
N LEU A 122 -14.52 -2.43 -4.60
CA LEU A 122 -13.46 -2.27 -5.59
C LEU A 122 -13.30 -3.49 -6.50
N GLU A 123 -13.48 -4.70 -5.97
CA GLU A 123 -13.46 -5.94 -6.75
C GLU A 123 -14.65 -6.04 -7.72
N LEU A 124 -15.87 -5.67 -7.27
CA LEU A 124 -17.06 -5.61 -8.14
C LEU A 124 -16.89 -4.58 -9.26
N GLU A 125 -16.25 -3.45 -8.96
CA GLU A 125 -15.87 -2.42 -9.93
C GLU A 125 -14.65 -2.81 -10.79
N LYS A 126 -14.15 -4.04 -10.64
CA LYS A 126 -13.04 -4.62 -11.45
C LYS A 126 -11.71 -3.88 -11.31
N PHE A 127 -11.44 -3.26 -10.18
CA PHE A 127 -10.11 -2.78 -9.87
C PHE A 127 -9.17 -3.93 -9.50
N LEU A 128 -7.87 -3.72 -9.72
CA LEU A 128 -6.85 -4.62 -9.17
C LEU A 128 -6.73 -4.36 -7.68
N VAL A 129 -7.08 -5.35 -6.87
CA VAL A 129 -7.01 -5.30 -5.41
C VAL A 129 -6.07 -6.39 -4.91
N ASN A 130 -5.01 -5.98 -4.24
CA ASN A 130 -4.07 -6.86 -3.56
C ASN A 130 -4.26 -6.74 -2.04
N GLN A 131 -4.10 -7.84 -1.32
CA GLN A 131 -4.20 -7.84 0.14
C GLN A 131 -2.92 -8.42 0.74
N ILE A 132 -2.27 -7.67 1.63
CA ILE A 132 -1.13 -8.10 2.42
C ILE A 132 -1.62 -8.29 3.85
N ILE A 133 -1.67 -9.54 4.30
CA ILE A 133 -2.24 -9.91 5.60
C ILE A 133 -1.12 -10.42 6.49
N ILE A 134 -0.98 -9.82 7.66
CA ILE A 134 0.00 -10.20 8.69
C ILE A 134 -0.69 -10.58 10.00
N ASP A 135 -0.01 -11.36 10.82
CA ASP A 135 -0.37 -11.54 12.23
C ASP A 135 0.18 -10.35 13.06
N ASP A 136 -0.47 -10.03 14.18
CA ASP A 136 -0.07 -8.90 15.04
C ASP A 136 1.11 -9.32 15.95
N ASN A 137 2.27 -9.56 15.34
CA ASN A 137 3.48 -9.94 16.04
C ASN A 137 4.73 -9.31 15.40
N PHE A 138 5.83 -9.26 16.15
CA PHE A 138 7.07 -8.62 15.74
C PHE A 138 7.66 -9.22 14.46
N ASP A 139 7.61 -10.54 14.30
CA ASP A 139 8.21 -11.23 13.15
C ASP A 139 7.49 -10.87 11.86
N ASP A 140 6.16 -10.81 11.88
CA ASP A 140 5.35 -10.46 10.71
C ASP A 140 5.52 -9.00 10.31
N TYR A 141 5.61 -8.06 11.29
CA TYR A 141 5.94 -6.66 10.98
C TYR A 141 7.32 -6.52 10.37
N SER A 142 8.32 -7.22 10.92
CA SER A 142 9.68 -7.23 10.38
C SER A 142 9.73 -7.80 8.96
N TYR A 143 8.99 -8.88 8.72
CA TYR A 143 8.84 -9.47 7.40
C TYR A 143 8.18 -8.51 6.41
N LEU A 144 7.12 -7.81 6.83
CA LEU A 144 6.43 -6.82 6.00
C LEU A 144 7.36 -5.66 5.60
N LEU A 145 8.17 -5.14 6.53
CA LEU A 145 9.16 -4.09 6.22
C LEU A 145 10.15 -4.57 5.14
N ILE A 146 10.71 -5.76 5.30
CA ILE A 146 11.64 -6.35 4.32
C ILE A 146 10.94 -6.56 2.96
N TYR A 147 9.69 -7.03 2.99
CA TYR A 147 8.89 -7.21 1.79
C TYR A 147 8.72 -5.92 1.00
N LEU A 148 8.36 -4.82 1.67
CA LEU A 148 8.13 -3.52 1.06
C LEU A 148 9.43 -2.91 0.49
N ILE A 149 10.56 -3.06 1.20
CA ILE A 149 11.88 -2.68 0.67
C ILE A 149 12.22 -3.49 -0.58
N PHE A 150 11.94 -4.78 -0.56
CA PHE A 150 12.22 -5.66 -1.69
C PHE A 150 11.33 -5.35 -2.91
N ASP A 151 10.07 -4.96 -2.70
CA ASP A 151 9.19 -4.47 -3.76
C ASP A 151 9.80 -3.24 -4.45
N ILE A 152 10.26 -2.25 -3.69
CA ILE A 152 10.94 -1.06 -4.23
C ILE A 152 12.18 -1.44 -5.02
N TYR A 153 13.01 -2.34 -4.48
CA TYR A 153 14.21 -2.80 -5.16
C TYR A 153 13.89 -3.44 -6.52
N LEU A 154 12.88 -4.32 -6.57
CA LEU A 154 12.48 -4.97 -7.82
C LEU A 154 11.89 -3.98 -8.82
N ARG A 155 11.05 -3.03 -8.36
CA ARG A 155 10.52 -1.94 -9.20
C ARG A 155 11.66 -1.12 -9.80
N ALA A 156 12.60 -0.70 -8.99
CA ALA A 156 13.76 0.07 -9.45
C ALA A 156 14.60 -0.69 -10.49
N LYS A 157 14.77 -2.00 -10.30
CA LYS A 157 15.49 -2.86 -11.27
C LYS A 157 14.75 -2.98 -12.61
N ILE A 158 13.43 -3.17 -12.59
CA ILE A 158 12.61 -3.27 -13.80
C ILE A 158 12.61 -1.94 -14.56
N GLU A 159 12.49 -0.82 -13.86
CA GLU A 159 12.47 0.53 -14.45
C GLU A 159 13.89 1.08 -14.73
N LYS A 160 14.95 0.36 -14.35
CA LYS A 160 16.35 0.77 -14.47
C LYS A 160 16.61 2.12 -13.78
N ILE A 161 16.08 2.27 -12.58
CA ILE A 161 16.21 3.46 -11.73
C ILE A 161 17.28 3.21 -10.67
N ASN A 162 18.15 4.20 -10.42
CA ASN A 162 18.98 4.21 -9.21
C ASN A 162 18.10 4.62 -8.02
N PHE A 163 17.82 3.69 -7.13
CA PHE A 163 16.93 3.92 -5.97
C PHE A 163 17.64 4.51 -4.75
N LEU A 164 18.97 4.71 -4.81
CA LEU A 164 19.79 5.19 -3.68
C LEU A 164 20.05 6.71 -3.69
N ASP A 165 19.83 7.40 -4.79
CA ASP A 165 20.02 8.85 -4.90
C ASP A 165 18.70 9.62 -4.86
N GLN A 166 18.76 10.93 -4.65
CA GLN A 166 17.59 11.83 -4.59
C GLN A 166 17.88 13.16 -5.31
N PRO A 167 18.14 13.15 -6.64
CA PRO A 167 18.60 14.34 -7.36
C PRO A 167 17.61 15.51 -7.30
N ALA A 168 16.31 15.27 -7.30
CA ALA A 168 15.31 16.34 -7.22
C ALA A 168 15.30 17.03 -5.84
N VAL A 169 15.55 16.28 -4.77
CA VAL A 169 15.65 16.85 -3.41
C VAL A 169 16.89 17.73 -3.28
N GLU A 170 17.98 17.39 -3.93
CA GLU A 170 19.19 18.24 -3.94
C GLU A 170 18.96 19.59 -4.64
N VAL A 171 18.15 19.63 -5.70
CA VAL A 171 17.73 20.88 -6.35
C VAL A 171 16.90 21.72 -5.38
N LEU A 172 15.94 21.12 -4.67
CA LEU A 172 15.13 21.82 -3.65
C LEU A 172 16.02 22.41 -2.56
N LYS A 173 16.97 21.64 -2.01
CA LYS A 173 17.91 22.11 -0.98
C LYS A 173 18.76 23.29 -1.44
N LYS A 174 19.24 23.27 -2.68
CA LYS A 174 19.99 24.39 -3.25
C LYS A 174 19.15 25.67 -3.29
N ASN A 175 17.92 25.59 -3.77
CA ASN A 175 17.03 26.76 -3.87
C ASN A 175 16.56 27.27 -2.51
N THR A 176 16.55 26.43 -1.47
CA THR A 176 16.20 26.86 -0.09
C THR A 176 17.36 27.58 0.61
N ARG A 177 18.61 27.34 0.16
CA ARG A 177 19.80 27.98 0.74
C ARG A 177 20.21 29.27 0.02
N ALA A 178 19.61 29.58 -1.11
CA ALA A 178 19.80 30.80 -1.88
C ALA A 178 18.91 31.93 -1.37
#